data_2fe1a34589c394f10458057d3bfd6e2b
#
_entry.id   2fe1a34589c394f10458057d3bfd6e2b
#
_cell.length_a   1.000
_cell.length_b   1.000
_cell.length_c   1.000
_cell.angle_alpha   90.00
_cell.angle_beta   90.00
_cell.angle_gamma   90.00
#
_symmetry.space_group_name_H-M   'P 1'
#
loop_
_entity.id
_entity.type
_entity.pdbx_description
1 polymer ?
#
loop_
_entity_poly.entity_id
_entity_poly.type
_entity_poly.pdbx_seq_one_letter_code
_entity_poly.pdbx_strand_id
1 'polypeptide(L)'
;MLIKIGNFEFTSVWDGVFYKKLSEYPKILDWEIRTIIEFIEYEKKYSRECKIECEDSNLLKLIENAISHKEKYLNIQRPKLITECTACPYRKGCVTDFVCHTTSVDNAKKIFQCGKLLSALNARKVPVEELMKEGRNAANDPADYFEYIMFSWGNCQAGDRLVMERNLKRFPTEEDLSINFNPGVRFYFEYENLIKHPDMIFDGVLPMKIKDEIILKDWVYKIVIPTKIKKDLESFIPNNLKDKVIYVENDCKDIWDWSEKVYKIIENCMIKKIDEQNISECVNVIKESFATVANEFGFTPTNAPGFTAFSMTEEKLKNQLLEEHRLMFAFYEQENILGFYSLALQDNNECELNNLCVLPSVRHKNIGKKLLEHAFQSAKELNCTKMNIGIVEENKILRNWYESFGFIHKGTEKFDFFPFTCGYMEKLF
;
A
#
# COMPACT_ATOMS: atom_id res chain seq x y z
N MET A 1 -15.39 -8.77 27.15
CA MET A 1 -14.25 -9.18 26.28
C MET A 1 -13.00 -9.39 27.10
N LEU A 2 -12.25 -10.44 26.86
CA LEU A 2 -10.96 -10.68 27.50
C LEU A 2 -9.84 -10.21 26.57
N ILE A 3 -8.93 -9.36 27.09
CA ILE A 3 -7.75 -8.90 26.35
C ILE A 3 -6.54 -9.63 26.93
N LYS A 4 -5.91 -10.50 26.17
CA LYS A 4 -4.65 -11.16 26.53
C LYS A 4 -3.49 -10.50 25.82
N ILE A 5 -2.47 -10.07 26.58
CA ILE A 5 -1.29 -9.38 26.08
C ILE A 5 -0.07 -10.25 26.30
N GLY A 6 0.70 -10.49 25.25
CA GLY A 6 1.86 -11.38 25.35
C GLY A 6 2.62 -11.60 24.05
N ASN A 7 3.47 -12.63 24.06
CA ASN A 7 4.22 -13.08 22.88
C ASN A 7 3.44 -14.17 22.14
N PHE A 8 2.37 -13.75 21.46
CA PHE A 8 1.58 -14.63 20.62
C PHE A 8 2.15 -14.73 19.21
N GLU A 9 1.66 -15.69 18.44
CA GLU A 9 2.07 -15.87 17.05
C GLU A 9 1.60 -14.67 16.16
N PHE A 10 0.37 -14.19 16.40
CA PHE A 10 -0.21 -13.01 15.73
C PHE A 10 -1.27 -12.33 16.61
N THR A 11 -1.63 -11.11 16.28
CA THR A 11 -2.76 -10.41 16.88
C THR A 11 -4.06 -10.92 16.27
N SER A 12 -5.03 -11.32 17.09
CA SER A 12 -6.31 -11.85 16.62
C SER A 12 -7.43 -11.60 17.63
N VAL A 13 -8.66 -11.62 17.14
CA VAL A 13 -9.86 -11.71 17.99
C VAL A 13 -10.56 -13.02 17.66
N TRP A 14 -10.80 -13.82 18.67
CA TRP A 14 -11.45 -15.10 18.52
C TRP A 14 -12.16 -15.52 19.81
N ASP A 15 -13.41 -15.95 19.67
CA ASP A 15 -14.20 -16.54 20.76
C ASP A 15 -14.21 -15.70 22.06
N GLY A 16 -14.45 -14.39 21.92
CA GLY A 16 -14.51 -13.46 23.06
C GLY A 16 -13.16 -13.05 23.64
N VAL A 17 -12.06 -13.41 22.99
CA VAL A 17 -10.69 -13.07 23.42
C VAL A 17 -9.98 -12.26 22.36
N PHE A 18 -9.44 -11.10 22.74
CA PHE A 18 -8.49 -10.34 21.95
C PHE A 18 -7.06 -10.72 22.36
N TYR A 19 -6.36 -11.43 21.50
CA TYR A 19 -4.94 -11.76 21.67
C TYR A 19 -4.09 -10.67 21.05
N LYS A 20 -3.45 -9.84 21.88
CA LYS A 20 -2.56 -8.78 21.43
C LYS A 20 -1.11 -9.24 21.48
N LYS A 21 -0.54 -9.57 20.30
CA LYS A 21 0.91 -9.76 20.16
C LYS A 21 1.63 -8.43 20.32
N LEU A 22 2.71 -8.39 21.10
CA LEU A 22 3.63 -7.27 21.15
C LEU A 22 4.85 -7.52 20.26
N SER A 23 5.32 -6.46 19.59
CA SER A 23 6.47 -6.53 18.70
C SER A 23 7.77 -6.88 19.44
N GLU A 24 7.93 -6.39 20.68
CA GLU A 24 9.15 -6.48 21.49
C GLU A 24 8.87 -6.97 22.92
N TYR A 25 7.97 -7.96 23.08
CA TYR A 25 7.60 -8.46 24.42
C TYR A 25 8.83 -8.75 25.31
N PRO A 26 8.86 -8.35 26.61
CA PRO A 26 7.76 -7.73 27.38
C PRO A 26 7.64 -6.20 27.26
N LYS A 27 8.38 -5.56 26.36
CA LYS A 27 8.28 -4.13 26.11
C LYS A 27 7.05 -3.85 25.24
N ILE A 28 6.35 -2.74 25.51
CA ILE A 28 5.22 -2.28 24.72
C ILE A 28 5.53 -0.89 24.13
N LEU A 29 5.17 -0.69 22.87
CA LEU A 29 5.33 0.58 22.16
C LEU A 29 4.05 1.42 22.28
N ASP A 30 4.19 2.73 22.19
CA ASP A 30 3.05 3.65 22.38
C ASP A 30 1.92 3.42 21.36
N TRP A 31 2.23 3.06 20.11
CA TRP A 31 1.22 2.71 19.13
C TRP A 31 0.49 1.38 19.44
N GLU A 32 1.13 0.45 20.14
CA GLU A 32 0.51 -0.79 20.60
C GLU A 32 -0.46 -0.51 21.74
N ILE A 33 -0.08 0.39 22.65
CA ILE A 33 -0.96 0.91 23.70
C ILE A 33 -2.19 1.59 23.07
N ARG A 34 -1.98 2.46 22.07
CA ARG A 34 -3.08 3.06 21.30
C ARG A 34 -4.04 2.01 20.75
N THR A 35 -3.52 0.93 20.17
CA THR A 35 -4.34 -0.15 19.61
C THR A 35 -5.22 -0.83 20.66
N ILE A 36 -4.67 -1.05 21.86
CA ILE A 36 -5.43 -1.62 22.99
C ILE A 36 -6.52 -0.65 23.45
N ILE A 37 -6.20 0.64 23.57
CA ILE A 37 -7.16 1.68 23.96
C ILE A 37 -8.31 1.76 22.95
N GLU A 38 -8.01 1.76 21.65
CA GLU A 38 -9.03 1.80 20.60
C GLU A 38 -9.95 0.59 20.64
N PHE A 39 -9.41 -0.60 20.90
CA PHE A 39 -10.21 -1.80 21.12
C PHE A 39 -11.15 -1.64 22.31
N ILE A 40 -10.64 -1.16 23.46
CA ILE A 40 -11.45 -0.95 24.65
C ILE A 40 -12.55 0.09 24.43
N GLU A 41 -12.26 1.21 23.75
CA GLU A 41 -13.25 2.24 23.46
C GLU A 41 -14.32 1.72 22.49
N TYR A 42 -13.94 0.89 21.52
CA TYR A 42 -14.88 0.21 20.64
C TYR A 42 -15.81 -0.73 21.42
N GLU A 43 -15.27 -1.56 22.32
CA GLU A 43 -16.07 -2.45 23.16
C GLU A 43 -17.03 -1.67 24.08
N LYS A 44 -16.56 -0.58 24.68
CA LYS A 44 -17.39 0.31 25.51
C LYS A 44 -18.55 0.94 24.73
N LYS A 45 -18.35 1.29 23.46
CA LYS A 45 -19.41 1.83 22.59
C LYS A 45 -20.61 0.88 22.49
N TYR A 46 -20.37 -0.42 22.59
CA TYR A 46 -21.38 -1.47 22.57
C TYR A 46 -21.67 -2.05 23.95
N SER A 47 -21.36 -1.32 25.01
CA SER A 47 -21.63 -1.70 26.43
C SER A 47 -21.00 -3.04 26.82
N ARG A 48 -19.86 -3.38 26.23
CA ARG A 48 -19.08 -4.57 26.60
C ARG A 48 -17.88 -4.19 27.44
N GLU A 49 -17.76 -4.84 28.63
CA GLU A 49 -16.63 -4.65 29.50
C GLU A 49 -15.41 -5.44 29.03
N CYS A 50 -14.22 -4.84 29.23
CA CYS A 50 -12.95 -5.47 28.93
C CYS A 50 -12.19 -5.80 30.21
N LYS A 51 -11.69 -7.04 30.31
CA LYS A 51 -10.71 -7.47 31.30
C LYS A 51 -9.38 -7.69 30.64
N ILE A 52 -8.28 -7.23 31.27
CA ILE A 52 -6.93 -7.39 30.73
C ILE A 52 -6.19 -8.47 31.52
N GLU A 53 -5.52 -9.36 30.81
CA GLU A 53 -4.62 -10.38 31.35
C GLU A 53 -3.24 -10.27 30.68
N CYS A 54 -2.20 -10.22 31.53
CA CYS A 54 -0.81 -10.22 31.09
C CYS A 54 0.02 -10.94 32.15
N GLU A 55 0.93 -11.83 31.73
CA GLU A 55 1.80 -12.57 32.65
C GLU A 55 2.83 -11.65 33.33
N ASP A 56 3.30 -10.61 32.64
CA ASP A 56 4.21 -9.62 33.23
C ASP A 56 3.42 -8.56 34.02
N SER A 57 3.57 -8.57 35.33
CA SER A 57 2.86 -7.66 36.21
C SER A 57 3.29 -6.19 36.09
N ASN A 58 4.53 -5.91 35.65
CA ASN A 58 4.99 -4.53 35.42
C ASN A 58 4.39 -3.99 34.14
N LEU A 59 4.37 -4.81 33.10
CA LEU A 59 3.72 -4.47 31.82
C LEU A 59 2.22 -4.25 32.03
N LEU A 60 1.53 -5.10 32.81
CA LEU A 60 0.11 -4.92 33.13
C LEU A 60 -0.15 -3.57 33.80
N LYS A 61 0.62 -3.21 34.83
CA LYS A 61 0.50 -1.90 35.49
C LYS A 61 0.74 -0.72 34.57
N LEU A 62 1.72 -0.84 33.68
CA LEU A 62 2.01 0.19 32.66
C LEU A 62 0.80 0.40 31.75
N ILE A 63 0.19 -0.69 31.27
CA ILE A 63 -0.98 -0.64 30.37
C ILE A 63 -2.20 -0.06 31.11
N GLU A 64 -2.49 -0.49 32.34
CA GLU A 64 -3.58 0.06 33.16
C GLU A 64 -3.42 1.56 33.43
N ASN A 65 -2.18 2.00 33.71
CA ASN A 65 -1.86 3.43 33.85
C ASN A 65 -2.06 4.17 32.50
N ALA A 66 -1.63 3.58 31.37
CA ALA A 66 -1.81 4.19 30.06
C ALA A 66 -3.29 4.33 29.68
N ILE A 67 -4.12 3.35 29.99
CA ILE A 67 -5.58 3.41 29.77
C ILE A 67 -6.20 4.53 30.60
N SER A 68 -5.74 4.73 31.83
CA SER A 68 -6.21 5.84 32.69
C SER A 68 -5.81 7.21 32.17
N HIS A 69 -4.80 7.28 31.29
CA HIS A 69 -4.29 8.51 30.67
C HIS A 69 -4.36 8.43 29.14
N LYS A 70 -5.41 7.85 28.61
CA LYS A 70 -5.59 7.51 27.18
C LYS A 70 -5.32 8.65 26.20
N GLU A 71 -5.60 9.91 26.58
CA GLU A 71 -5.44 11.10 25.74
C GLU A 71 -3.99 11.27 25.24
N LYS A 72 -3.01 10.76 25.97
CA LYS A 72 -1.59 10.80 25.56
C LYS A 72 -1.30 9.92 24.36
N TYR A 73 -2.10 8.89 24.12
CA TYR A 73 -1.86 7.85 23.13
C TYR A 73 -2.74 7.97 21.89
N LEU A 74 -3.92 8.61 21.95
CA LEU A 74 -4.87 8.66 20.85
C LEU A 74 -4.35 9.36 19.59
N ASN A 75 -3.37 10.27 19.74
CA ASN A 75 -2.76 11.00 18.62
C ASN A 75 -1.46 10.35 18.10
N ILE A 76 -1.00 9.26 18.71
CA ILE A 76 0.22 8.57 18.26
C ILE A 76 -0.03 7.89 16.93
N GLN A 77 0.84 8.15 15.94
CA GLN A 77 0.72 7.50 14.64
C GLN A 77 0.94 6.00 14.76
N ARG A 78 0.01 5.21 14.25
CA ARG A 78 0.16 3.77 14.13
C ARG A 78 0.95 3.43 12.88
N PRO A 79 1.87 2.48 12.93
CA PRO A 79 2.48 1.96 11.70
C PRO A 79 1.42 1.24 10.85
N LYS A 80 1.56 1.31 9.54
CA LYS A 80 0.74 0.55 8.57
C LYS A 80 1.18 -0.93 8.53
N LEU A 81 1.49 -1.49 9.70
CA LEU A 81 1.94 -2.88 9.84
C LEU A 81 0.79 -3.72 10.36
N ILE A 82 0.51 -4.81 9.66
CA ILE A 82 -0.22 -5.91 10.28
C ILE A 82 0.77 -6.95 10.77
N THR A 83 0.36 -7.62 11.81
CA THR A 83 1.00 -8.80 12.37
C THR A 83 1.27 -9.83 11.27
N GLU A 84 2.44 -10.45 11.32
CA GLU A 84 2.78 -11.57 10.45
C GLU A 84 1.71 -12.66 10.53
N CYS A 85 1.18 -13.05 9.40
CA CYS A 85 0.27 -14.17 9.30
C CYS A 85 1.07 -15.44 9.00
N THR A 86 1.05 -16.41 9.92
CA THR A 86 1.81 -17.67 9.78
C THR A 86 1.33 -18.53 8.62
N ALA A 87 0.07 -18.38 8.22
CA ALA A 87 -0.49 -19.02 7.04
C ALA A 87 -0.08 -18.37 5.72
N CYS A 88 0.64 -17.22 5.77
CA CYS A 88 1.05 -16.49 4.58
C CYS A 88 2.52 -16.82 4.22
N PRO A 89 2.82 -17.27 2.99
CA PRO A 89 4.18 -17.55 2.57
C PRO A 89 5.07 -16.29 2.56
N TYR A 90 4.49 -15.11 2.49
CA TYR A 90 5.22 -13.84 2.47
C TYR A 90 5.58 -13.30 3.85
N ARG A 91 5.14 -13.87 4.94
CA ARG A 91 5.46 -13.65 6.38
C ARG A 91 6.07 -12.30 6.80
N LYS A 92 6.17 -11.36 5.90
CA LYS A 92 6.57 -9.98 6.16
C LYS A 92 5.31 -9.20 6.45
N GLY A 93 5.31 -8.44 7.52
CA GLY A 93 4.15 -7.62 7.89
C GLY A 93 3.53 -6.93 6.66
N CYS A 94 2.22 -6.96 6.53
CA CYS A 94 1.53 -6.29 5.43
C CYS A 94 1.64 -4.78 5.64
N VAL A 95 2.53 -4.14 4.91
CA VAL A 95 2.62 -2.67 4.85
C VAL A 95 2.03 -2.24 3.52
N THR A 96 0.88 -1.57 3.55
CA THR A 96 0.23 -1.15 2.33
C THR A 96 -0.34 0.26 2.43
N ASP A 97 -0.38 0.97 1.29
CA ASP A 97 -1.00 2.30 1.20
C ASP A 97 -2.49 2.20 0.87
N PHE A 98 -2.96 0.99 0.62
CA PHE A 98 -4.35 0.72 0.27
C PHE A 98 -4.99 -0.28 1.22
N VAL A 99 -6.29 -0.14 1.40
CA VAL A 99 -7.16 -1.17 1.97
C VAL A 99 -8.09 -1.71 0.89
N CYS A 100 -8.57 -2.92 1.11
CA CYS A 100 -9.34 -3.64 0.12
C CYS A 100 -10.60 -4.25 0.73
N HIS A 101 -11.72 -4.14 0.00
CA HIS A 101 -12.92 -4.92 0.22
C HIS A 101 -13.13 -5.89 -0.94
N THR A 102 -13.20 -7.19 -0.66
CA THR A 102 -13.37 -8.24 -1.68
C THR A 102 -14.77 -8.83 -1.60
N THR A 103 -15.39 -9.08 -2.74
CA THR A 103 -16.74 -9.63 -2.78
C THR A 103 -16.97 -10.59 -3.96
N SER A 104 -18.06 -11.35 -3.91
CA SER A 104 -18.48 -12.23 -5.01
C SER A 104 -19.02 -11.46 -6.22
N VAL A 105 -19.12 -12.11 -7.37
CA VAL A 105 -19.69 -11.55 -8.60
C VAL A 105 -21.10 -11.03 -8.38
N ASP A 106 -21.98 -11.81 -7.72
CA ASP A 106 -23.36 -11.43 -7.50
C ASP A 106 -23.52 -10.22 -6.58
N ASN A 107 -22.68 -10.12 -5.56
CA ASN A 107 -22.64 -8.93 -4.72
C ASN A 107 -22.06 -7.73 -5.47
N ALA A 108 -21.04 -7.92 -6.31
CA ALA A 108 -20.47 -6.86 -7.14
C ALA A 108 -21.53 -6.25 -8.08
N LYS A 109 -22.40 -7.06 -8.71
CA LYS A 109 -23.55 -6.57 -9.51
C LYS A 109 -24.43 -5.63 -8.71
N LYS A 110 -24.82 -6.03 -7.50
CA LYS A 110 -25.67 -5.22 -6.60
C LYS A 110 -24.97 -3.91 -6.18
N ILE A 111 -23.67 -4.00 -5.88
CA ILE A 111 -22.84 -2.85 -5.53
C ILE A 111 -22.76 -1.85 -6.68
N PHE A 112 -22.54 -2.31 -7.90
CA PHE A 112 -22.53 -1.44 -9.08
C PHE A 112 -23.90 -0.82 -9.36
N GLN A 113 -24.99 -1.57 -9.19
CA GLN A 113 -26.36 -1.07 -9.39
C GLN A 113 -26.72 0.04 -8.40
N CYS A 114 -26.33 -0.07 -7.13
CA CYS A 114 -26.60 0.96 -6.13
C CYS A 114 -25.50 2.03 -6.00
N GLY A 115 -24.31 1.81 -6.59
CA GLY A 115 -23.16 2.70 -6.51
C GLY A 115 -22.51 2.80 -5.14
N LYS A 116 -22.79 1.86 -4.23
CA LYS A 116 -22.36 1.88 -2.83
C LYS A 116 -21.86 0.52 -2.36
N LEU A 117 -20.87 0.51 -1.47
CA LEU A 117 -20.68 -0.60 -0.55
C LEU A 117 -21.63 -0.39 0.63
N LEU A 118 -22.28 -1.44 1.05
CA LEU A 118 -23.17 -1.45 2.19
C LEU A 118 -22.69 -2.45 3.23
N SER A 119 -22.90 -2.15 4.51
CA SER A 119 -22.76 -3.13 5.58
C SER A 119 -23.65 -4.36 5.33
N ALA A 120 -23.32 -5.49 5.91
CA ALA A 120 -24.12 -6.71 5.72
C ALA A 120 -25.57 -6.51 6.15
N LEU A 121 -25.79 -5.80 7.25
CA LEU A 121 -27.12 -5.48 7.77
C LEU A 121 -27.92 -4.64 6.77
N ASN A 122 -27.34 -3.59 6.21
CA ASN A 122 -28.00 -2.71 5.25
C ASN A 122 -28.18 -3.36 3.87
N ALA A 123 -27.25 -4.22 3.46
CA ALA A 123 -27.33 -4.93 2.18
C ALA A 123 -28.40 -6.04 2.16
N ARG A 124 -28.55 -6.74 3.27
CA ARG A 124 -29.40 -7.94 3.35
C ARG A 124 -30.78 -7.65 3.95
N LYS A 125 -30.88 -6.65 4.82
CA LYS A 125 -32.12 -6.24 5.50
C LYS A 125 -32.82 -7.42 6.21
N VAL A 126 -32.02 -8.28 6.83
CA VAL A 126 -32.46 -9.41 7.65
C VAL A 126 -31.95 -9.24 9.07
N PRO A 127 -32.57 -9.89 10.08
CA PRO A 127 -32.06 -9.87 11.44
C PRO A 127 -30.62 -10.38 11.54
N VAL A 128 -29.86 -9.86 12.52
CA VAL A 128 -28.45 -10.23 12.72
C VAL A 128 -28.29 -11.73 12.94
N GLU A 129 -29.23 -12.36 13.63
CA GLU A 129 -29.25 -13.81 13.90
C GLU A 129 -29.27 -14.65 12.61
N GLU A 130 -29.85 -14.13 11.53
CA GLU A 130 -29.80 -14.77 10.21
C GLU A 130 -28.44 -14.60 9.55
N LEU A 131 -27.83 -13.41 9.67
CA LEU A 131 -26.47 -13.15 9.15
C LEU A 131 -25.42 -14.02 9.84
N MET A 132 -25.56 -14.25 11.14
CA MET A 132 -24.66 -15.10 11.93
C MET A 132 -24.67 -16.57 11.47
N LYS A 133 -25.69 -17.01 10.75
CA LYS A 133 -25.77 -18.38 10.19
C LYS A 133 -24.98 -18.54 8.88
N GLU A 134 -24.49 -17.47 8.29
CA GLU A 134 -23.93 -17.47 6.92
C GLU A 134 -22.47 -17.93 6.82
N GLY A 135 -21.92 -18.51 7.85
CA GLY A 135 -20.58 -19.05 7.81
C GLY A 135 -19.88 -19.01 9.16
N ARG A 136 -18.75 -19.68 9.26
CA ARG A 136 -18.04 -19.88 10.52
C ARG A 136 -17.56 -18.55 11.13
N ASN A 137 -17.04 -17.64 10.32
CA ASN A 137 -16.55 -16.35 10.84
C ASN A 137 -17.73 -15.52 11.36
N ALA A 138 -18.84 -15.48 10.59
CA ALA A 138 -20.03 -14.76 11.00
C ALA A 138 -20.61 -15.25 12.35
N ALA A 139 -20.52 -16.55 12.63
CA ALA A 139 -21.00 -17.13 13.91
C ALA A 139 -20.19 -16.70 15.13
N ASN A 140 -18.94 -16.28 14.93
CA ASN A 140 -18.01 -15.88 16.01
C ASN A 140 -17.77 -14.36 16.09
N ASP A 141 -18.23 -13.62 15.07
CA ASP A 141 -18.12 -12.17 15.07
C ASP A 141 -19.14 -11.54 16.05
N PRO A 142 -18.79 -10.45 16.73
CA PRO A 142 -19.76 -9.67 17.47
C PRO A 142 -20.92 -9.21 16.58
N ALA A 143 -22.14 -9.19 17.12
CA ALA A 143 -23.34 -8.83 16.36
C ALA A 143 -23.27 -7.46 15.64
N ASP A 144 -22.59 -6.49 16.26
CA ASP A 144 -22.34 -5.15 15.71
C ASP A 144 -21.39 -5.14 14.51
N TYR A 145 -20.62 -6.20 14.26
CA TYR A 145 -19.75 -6.28 13.07
C TYR A 145 -20.56 -6.20 11.77
N PHE A 146 -21.80 -6.69 11.78
CA PHE A 146 -22.68 -6.62 10.62
C PHE A 146 -23.18 -5.21 10.28
N GLU A 147 -23.00 -4.24 11.19
CA GLU A 147 -23.24 -2.81 10.94
C GLU A 147 -22.12 -2.13 10.16
N TYR A 148 -20.97 -2.80 9.99
CA TYR A 148 -19.78 -2.22 9.37
C TYR A 148 -19.38 -2.88 8.07
N ILE A 149 -18.77 -2.09 7.20
CA ILE A 149 -17.98 -2.56 6.06
C ILE A 149 -16.57 -2.76 6.57
N MET A 150 -16.07 -3.98 6.44
CA MET A 150 -14.74 -4.37 6.91
C MET A 150 -13.73 -4.34 5.77
N PHE A 151 -12.51 -3.91 6.09
CA PHE A 151 -11.41 -3.85 5.16
C PHE A 151 -10.25 -4.73 5.60
N SER A 152 -9.60 -5.35 4.62
CA SER A 152 -8.27 -5.91 4.77
C SER A 152 -7.22 -4.97 4.18
N TRP A 153 -5.95 -5.19 4.51
CA TRP A 153 -4.87 -4.54 3.78
C TRP A 153 -4.85 -4.97 2.32
N GLY A 154 -4.35 -4.10 1.43
CA GLY A 154 -4.48 -4.24 -0.01
C GLY A 154 -3.87 -5.50 -0.61
N ASN A 155 -2.81 -6.04 0.00
CA ASN A 155 -2.15 -7.27 -0.42
C ASN A 155 -2.64 -8.54 0.32
N CYS A 156 -3.70 -8.42 1.14
CA CYS A 156 -4.23 -9.54 1.91
C CYS A 156 -5.16 -10.42 1.06
N GLN A 157 -5.03 -11.74 1.23
CA GLN A 157 -5.85 -12.73 0.53
C GLN A 157 -7.16 -13.09 1.27
N ALA A 158 -7.35 -12.60 2.51
CA ALA A 158 -8.46 -13.04 3.37
C ALA A 158 -9.84 -12.83 2.73
N GLY A 159 -10.05 -11.72 2.03
CA GLY A 159 -11.31 -11.44 1.36
C GLY A 159 -11.66 -12.44 0.25
N ASP A 160 -10.68 -12.84 -0.58
CA ASP A 160 -10.88 -13.87 -1.61
C ASP A 160 -11.12 -15.23 -1.00
N ARG A 161 -10.43 -15.58 0.10
CA ARG A 161 -10.68 -16.81 0.85
C ARG A 161 -12.13 -16.88 1.34
N LEU A 162 -12.67 -15.78 1.87
CA LEU A 162 -14.07 -15.70 2.29
C LEU A 162 -15.05 -15.85 1.11
N VAL A 163 -14.73 -15.29 -0.06
CA VAL A 163 -15.52 -15.48 -1.28
C VAL A 163 -15.54 -16.96 -1.68
N MET A 164 -14.37 -17.62 -1.66
CA MET A 164 -14.28 -19.06 -1.95
C MET A 164 -15.06 -19.90 -0.94
N GLU A 165 -14.93 -19.62 0.36
CA GLU A 165 -15.67 -20.33 1.42
C GLU A 165 -17.18 -20.28 1.20
N ARG A 166 -17.70 -19.07 0.88
CA ARG A 166 -19.13 -18.87 0.63
C ARG A 166 -19.62 -19.60 -0.63
N ASN A 167 -18.82 -19.59 -1.69
CA ASN A 167 -19.14 -20.30 -2.94
C ASN A 167 -19.13 -21.83 -2.76
N LEU A 168 -18.14 -22.35 -2.03
CA LEU A 168 -17.98 -23.78 -1.77
C LEU A 168 -18.90 -24.29 -0.65
N LYS A 169 -19.45 -23.41 0.18
CA LYS A 169 -20.21 -23.71 1.41
C LYS A 169 -19.43 -24.62 2.40
N ARG A 170 -18.10 -24.56 2.35
CA ARG A 170 -17.16 -25.23 3.24
C ARG A 170 -15.84 -24.45 3.28
N PHE A 171 -14.96 -24.81 4.21
CA PHE A 171 -13.60 -24.26 4.19
C PHE A 171 -12.88 -24.67 2.90
N PRO A 172 -12.18 -23.72 2.24
CA PRO A 172 -11.30 -24.02 1.13
C PRO A 172 -10.12 -24.89 1.60
N THR A 173 -9.82 -25.93 0.81
CA THR A 173 -8.60 -26.74 0.94
C THR A 173 -7.42 -26.00 0.30
N GLU A 174 -6.20 -26.53 0.46
CA GLU A 174 -5.01 -26.01 -0.23
C GLU A 174 -5.16 -26.09 -1.76
N GLU A 175 -5.79 -27.13 -2.27
CA GLU A 175 -6.08 -27.28 -3.69
C GLU A 175 -7.06 -26.23 -4.21
N ASP A 176 -8.11 -25.91 -3.45
CA ASP A 176 -9.06 -24.83 -3.80
C ASP A 176 -8.37 -23.45 -3.85
N LEU A 177 -7.36 -23.23 -3.01
CA LEU A 177 -6.61 -21.97 -2.92
C LEU A 177 -5.44 -21.88 -3.90
N SER A 178 -5.17 -22.93 -4.66
CA SER A 178 -4.12 -23.02 -5.67
C SER A 178 -4.68 -23.00 -7.09
N ILE A 179 -4.49 -24.04 -7.86
CA ILE A 179 -4.83 -24.11 -9.29
C ILE A 179 -6.33 -23.87 -9.61
N ASN A 180 -7.21 -24.17 -8.67
CA ASN A 180 -8.66 -24.01 -8.81
C ASN A 180 -9.18 -22.68 -8.25
N PHE A 181 -8.30 -21.80 -7.85
CA PHE A 181 -8.66 -20.52 -7.25
C PHE A 181 -9.39 -19.61 -8.24
N ASN A 182 -10.57 -19.14 -7.85
CA ASN A 182 -11.35 -18.15 -8.58
C ASN A 182 -11.47 -16.88 -7.72
N PRO A 183 -10.76 -15.80 -8.06
CA PRO A 183 -10.76 -14.58 -7.26
C PRO A 183 -12.10 -13.84 -7.34
N GLY A 184 -12.40 -13.09 -6.28
CA GLY A 184 -13.51 -12.15 -6.23
C GLY A 184 -13.21 -10.81 -6.92
N VAL A 185 -14.18 -9.89 -6.83
CA VAL A 185 -14.00 -8.50 -7.23
C VAL A 185 -13.42 -7.72 -6.05
N ARG A 186 -12.34 -7.00 -6.28
CA ARG A 186 -11.66 -6.23 -5.24
C ARG A 186 -11.86 -4.74 -5.45
N PHE A 187 -12.35 -4.05 -4.41
CA PHE A 187 -12.48 -2.60 -4.34
C PHE A 187 -11.35 -2.05 -3.48
N TYR A 188 -10.47 -1.23 -4.08
CA TYR A 188 -9.31 -0.64 -3.43
C TYR A 188 -9.58 0.81 -3.05
N PHE A 189 -9.12 1.20 -1.87
CA PHE A 189 -9.25 2.54 -1.31
C PHE A 189 -7.88 2.98 -0.77
N GLU A 190 -7.52 4.24 -1.00
CA GLU A 190 -6.32 4.83 -0.38
C GLU A 190 -6.52 4.93 1.13
N TYR A 191 -5.62 4.34 1.90
CA TYR A 191 -5.71 4.29 3.36
C TYR A 191 -5.77 5.69 3.97
N GLU A 192 -4.82 6.58 3.62
CA GLU A 192 -4.73 7.95 4.14
C GLU A 192 -5.92 8.83 3.79
N ASN A 193 -6.66 8.47 2.74
CA ASN A 193 -7.89 9.16 2.38
C ASN A 193 -9.08 8.58 3.15
N LEU A 194 -9.21 7.26 3.15
CA LEU A 194 -10.38 6.59 3.75
C LEU A 194 -10.44 6.72 5.28
N ILE A 195 -9.30 6.89 5.98
CA ILE A 195 -9.29 7.18 7.43
C ILE A 195 -9.96 8.51 7.80
N LYS A 196 -10.20 9.39 6.83
CA LYS A 196 -10.90 10.68 7.02
C LYS A 196 -12.43 10.53 6.90
N HIS A 197 -12.92 9.34 6.56
CA HIS A 197 -14.37 9.10 6.46
C HIS A 197 -15.03 9.33 7.83
N PRO A 198 -16.15 10.09 7.91
CA PRO A 198 -16.77 10.47 9.19
C PRO A 198 -17.22 9.28 10.03
N ASP A 199 -17.62 8.19 9.38
CA ASP A 199 -18.12 6.97 10.04
C ASP A 199 -17.06 5.88 10.20
N MET A 200 -15.78 6.26 10.02
CA MET A 200 -14.65 5.34 10.20
C MET A 200 -14.41 5.08 11.68
N ILE A 201 -14.12 3.84 12.01
CA ILE A 201 -13.74 3.40 13.35
C ILE A 201 -12.57 2.41 13.30
N PHE A 202 -11.73 2.49 14.31
CA PHE A 202 -10.74 1.46 14.61
C PHE A 202 -11.23 0.57 15.75
N ASP A 203 -11.05 -0.74 15.60
CA ASP A 203 -11.35 -1.73 16.64
C ASP A 203 -10.09 -2.37 17.25
N GLY A 204 -8.92 -1.89 16.88
CA GLY A 204 -7.63 -2.42 17.34
C GLY A 204 -7.16 -3.69 16.60
N VAL A 205 -7.95 -4.25 15.69
CA VAL A 205 -7.68 -5.51 14.99
C VAL A 205 -7.59 -5.29 13.48
N LEU A 206 -8.67 -4.82 12.87
CA LEU A 206 -8.73 -4.53 11.44
C LEU A 206 -8.03 -3.21 11.11
N PRO A 207 -7.57 -3.02 9.88
CA PRO A 207 -7.04 -1.73 9.42
C PRO A 207 -8.02 -0.59 9.67
N MET A 208 -9.29 -0.84 9.38
CA MET A 208 -10.42 0.05 9.63
C MET A 208 -11.74 -0.66 9.41
N LYS A 209 -12.80 -0.05 9.92
CA LYS A 209 -14.21 -0.36 9.61
C LYS A 209 -14.96 0.94 9.33
N ILE A 210 -15.95 0.90 8.43
CA ILE A 210 -16.82 2.04 8.15
C ILE A 210 -18.26 1.61 8.38
N LYS A 211 -18.98 2.43 9.13
CA LYS A 211 -20.37 2.12 9.48
C LYS A 211 -21.29 2.33 8.27
N ASP A 212 -22.31 1.49 8.17
CA ASP A 212 -23.43 1.55 7.24
C ASP A 212 -23.08 1.52 5.75
N GLU A 213 -22.48 2.58 5.17
CA GLU A 213 -22.29 2.66 3.72
C GLU A 213 -21.08 3.48 3.28
N ILE A 214 -20.60 3.20 2.06
CA ILE A 214 -19.57 3.98 1.35
C ILE A 214 -20.05 4.25 -0.07
N ILE A 215 -20.05 5.51 -0.48
CA ILE A 215 -20.37 5.91 -1.85
C ILE A 215 -19.13 5.70 -2.73
N LEU A 216 -19.19 4.78 -3.69
CA LEU A 216 -18.01 4.38 -4.48
C LEU A 216 -17.40 5.51 -5.29
N LYS A 217 -18.23 6.37 -5.93
CA LYS A 217 -17.73 7.46 -6.78
C LYS A 217 -16.79 8.41 -6.03
N ASP A 218 -17.02 8.59 -4.71
CA ASP A 218 -16.31 9.56 -3.90
C ASP A 218 -15.04 8.97 -3.25
N TRP A 219 -15.03 7.66 -2.98
CA TRP A 219 -14.00 7.04 -2.15
C TRP A 219 -13.18 5.95 -2.84
N VAL A 220 -13.76 5.20 -3.83
CA VAL A 220 -13.02 4.10 -4.43
C VAL A 220 -11.88 4.62 -5.29
N TYR A 221 -10.70 4.05 -5.09
CA TYR A 221 -9.52 4.34 -5.90
C TYR A 221 -9.54 3.53 -7.20
N LYS A 222 -9.49 2.21 -7.11
CA LYS A 222 -9.55 1.28 -8.24
C LYS A 222 -10.41 0.06 -7.90
N ILE A 223 -10.92 -0.57 -8.94
CA ILE A 223 -11.74 -1.79 -8.86
C ILE A 223 -11.09 -2.84 -9.74
N VAL A 224 -10.65 -3.94 -9.15
CA VAL A 224 -10.06 -5.05 -9.88
C VAL A 224 -11.09 -6.11 -10.14
N ILE A 225 -11.26 -6.45 -11.42
CA ILE A 225 -12.17 -7.49 -11.91
C ILE A 225 -11.31 -8.53 -12.64
N PRO A 226 -11.33 -9.81 -12.21
CA PRO A 226 -10.71 -10.88 -12.98
C PRO A 226 -11.26 -10.94 -14.42
N THR A 227 -10.39 -11.04 -15.40
CA THR A 227 -10.76 -11.03 -16.82
C THR A 227 -11.82 -12.10 -17.17
N LYS A 228 -11.74 -13.26 -16.52
CA LYS A 228 -12.67 -14.38 -16.70
C LYS A 228 -14.13 -14.01 -16.47
N ILE A 229 -14.40 -13.08 -15.52
CA ILE A 229 -15.76 -12.64 -15.14
C ILE A 229 -16.14 -11.28 -15.73
N LYS A 230 -15.33 -10.71 -16.63
CA LYS A 230 -15.57 -9.41 -17.25
C LYS A 230 -16.96 -9.33 -17.86
N LYS A 231 -17.33 -10.31 -18.69
CA LYS A 231 -18.62 -10.33 -19.40
C LYS A 231 -19.83 -10.35 -18.48
N ASP A 232 -19.68 -10.90 -17.27
CA ASP A 232 -20.76 -10.98 -16.28
C ASP A 232 -21.01 -9.66 -15.57
N LEU A 233 -20.07 -8.72 -15.63
CA LEU A 233 -20.05 -7.49 -14.83
C LEU A 233 -20.05 -6.21 -15.67
N GLU A 234 -19.46 -6.21 -16.87
CA GLU A 234 -19.22 -4.97 -17.62
C GLU A 234 -20.49 -4.13 -17.88
N SER A 235 -21.66 -4.78 -18.07
CA SER A 235 -22.93 -4.09 -18.28
C SER A 235 -23.51 -3.46 -16.99
N PHE A 236 -23.03 -3.85 -15.82
CA PHE A 236 -23.44 -3.34 -14.52
C PHE A 236 -22.61 -2.16 -14.04
N ILE A 237 -21.41 -1.95 -14.62
CA ILE A 237 -20.47 -0.93 -14.19
C ILE A 237 -21.00 0.46 -14.55
N PRO A 238 -21.25 1.34 -13.56
CA PRO A 238 -21.70 2.70 -13.81
C PRO A 238 -20.67 3.50 -14.63
N ASN A 239 -21.13 4.41 -15.47
CA ASN A 239 -20.25 5.20 -16.34
C ASN A 239 -19.15 5.97 -15.55
N ASN A 240 -19.50 6.49 -14.38
CA ASN A 240 -18.59 7.23 -13.49
C ASN A 240 -17.59 6.35 -12.72
N LEU A 241 -17.61 5.03 -12.92
CA LEU A 241 -16.64 4.10 -12.32
C LEU A 241 -15.81 3.36 -13.38
N LYS A 242 -16.12 3.52 -14.67
CA LYS A 242 -15.44 2.77 -15.76
C LYS A 242 -13.94 3.02 -15.82
N ASP A 243 -13.49 4.24 -15.59
CA ASP A 243 -12.10 4.66 -15.55
C ASP A 243 -11.33 4.13 -14.33
N LYS A 244 -12.06 3.71 -13.32
CA LYS A 244 -11.50 3.10 -12.10
C LYS A 244 -11.37 1.57 -12.20
N VAL A 245 -11.93 0.93 -13.22
CA VAL A 245 -11.90 -0.52 -13.37
C VAL A 245 -10.65 -0.99 -14.09
N ILE A 246 -10.02 -2.01 -13.52
CA ILE A 246 -8.87 -2.71 -14.10
C ILE A 246 -9.24 -4.19 -14.24
N TYR A 247 -9.08 -4.73 -15.45
CA TYR A 247 -9.24 -6.15 -15.71
C TYR A 247 -7.89 -6.85 -15.60
N VAL A 248 -7.82 -7.88 -14.75
CA VAL A 248 -6.58 -8.61 -14.49
C VAL A 248 -6.77 -10.09 -14.79
N GLU A 249 -5.84 -10.64 -15.58
CA GLU A 249 -5.81 -12.07 -15.86
C GLU A 249 -5.34 -12.84 -14.64
N ASN A 250 -6.09 -13.91 -14.27
CA ASN A 250 -5.67 -14.83 -13.22
C ASN A 250 -4.87 -16.00 -13.84
N ASP A 251 -3.57 -15.79 -14.00
CA ASP A 251 -2.56 -16.77 -14.37
C ASP A 251 -1.68 -17.17 -13.18
N CYS A 252 -2.16 -16.88 -11.97
CA CYS A 252 -1.45 -17.08 -10.73
C CYS A 252 -1.53 -18.54 -10.26
N LYS A 253 -0.46 -18.99 -9.58
CA LYS A 253 -0.38 -20.36 -9.06
C LYS A 253 -1.27 -20.59 -7.84
N ASP A 254 -1.59 -19.54 -7.09
CA ASP A 254 -2.37 -19.59 -5.85
C ASP A 254 -2.96 -18.22 -5.48
N ILE A 255 -3.74 -18.21 -4.41
CA ILE A 255 -4.41 -17.02 -3.86
C ILE A 255 -3.42 -15.95 -3.38
N TRP A 256 -2.23 -16.32 -2.91
CA TRP A 256 -1.23 -15.36 -2.42
C TRP A 256 -0.54 -14.66 -3.58
N ASP A 257 -0.16 -15.43 -4.62
CA ASP A 257 0.41 -14.90 -5.86
C ASP A 257 -0.55 -13.91 -6.55
N TRP A 258 -1.84 -14.26 -6.59
CA TRP A 258 -2.91 -13.35 -7.04
C TRP A 258 -2.93 -12.05 -6.23
N SER A 259 -2.92 -12.16 -4.90
CA SER A 259 -3.01 -11.00 -4.02
C SER A 259 -1.83 -10.04 -4.20
N GLU A 260 -0.62 -10.59 -4.34
CA GLU A 260 0.60 -9.82 -4.57
C GLU A 260 0.60 -9.19 -5.97
N LYS A 261 0.26 -9.95 -7.01
CA LYS A 261 0.16 -9.46 -8.40
C LYS A 261 -0.79 -8.28 -8.51
N VAL A 262 -2.00 -8.44 -7.98
CA VAL A 262 -3.01 -7.38 -8.04
C VAL A 262 -2.58 -6.16 -7.25
N TYR A 263 -1.99 -6.34 -6.06
CA TYR A 263 -1.54 -5.24 -5.26
C TYR A 263 -0.45 -4.41 -5.96
N LYS A 264 0.52 -5.06 -6.62
CA LYS A 264 1.55 -4.36 -7.43
C LYS A 264 0.95 -3.53 -8.55
N ILE A 265 -0.09 -4.05 -9.22
CA ILE A 265 -0.82 -3.29 -10.25
C ILE A 265 -1.44 -2.02 -9.64
N ILE A 266 -2.04 -2.13 -8.45
CA ILE A 266 -2.66 -1.00 -7.76
C ILE A 266 -1.62 0.04 -7.32
N GLU A 267 -0.50 -0.38 -6.77
CA GLU A 267 0.61 0.53 -6.42
C GLU A 267 1.14 1.28 -7.64
N ASN A 268 1.31 0.58 -8.76
CA ASN A 268 1.80 1.19 -10.00
C ASN A 268 0.82 2.21 -10.58
N CYS A 269 -0.49 2.14 -10.26
CA CYS A 269 -1.43 3.17 -10.68
C CYS A 269 -1.17 4.55 -10.06
N MET A 270 -0.37 4.65 -9.00
CA MET A 270 0.11 5.92 -8.46
C MET A 270 1.24 6.53 -9.29
N ILE A 271 1.88 5.75 -10.17
CA ILE A 271 2.95 6.21 -11.03
C ILE A 271 2.37 6.41 -12.42
N LYS A 272 2.36 7.67 -12.88
CA LYS A 272 1.77 8.04 -14.17
C LYS A 272 2.83 8.63 -15.08
N LYS A 273 2.69 8.37 -16.39
CA LYS A 273 3.46 9.08 -17.40
C LYS A 273 3.07 10.56 -17.36
N ILE A 274 4.06 11.45 -17.38
CA ILE A 274 3.81 12.90 -17.39
C ILE A 274 3.63 13.41 -18.80
N ASP A 275 2.99 14.55 -18.92
CA ASP A 275 2.86 15.36 -20.13
C ASP A 275 3.42 16.78 -19.89
N GLU A 276 3.24 17.66 -20.88
CA GLU A 276 3.73 19.04 -20.80
C GLU A 276 3.14 19.86 -19.64
N GLN A 277 1.93 19.53 -19.18
CA GLN A 277 1.25 20.26 -18.10
C GLN A 277 1.93 20.01 -16.75
N ASN A 278 2.61 18.86 -16.60
CA ASN A 278 3.28 18.47 -15.38
C ASN A 278 4.74 18.99 -15.26
N ILE A 279 5.29 19.60 -16.32
CA ILE A 279 6.71 19.98 -16.38
C ILE A 279 7.11 20.88 -15.23
N SER A 280 6.35 21.93 -14.94
CA SER A 280 6.69 22.91 -13.91
C SER A 280 6.77 22.26 -12.52
N GLU A 281 5.80 21.42 -12.17
CA GLU A 281 5.77 20.70 -10.91
C GLU A 281 6.90 19.68 -10.82
N CYS A 282 7.16 18.91 -11.88
CA CYS A 282 8.28 17.97 -11.96
C CYS A 282 9.64 18.67 -11.74
N VAL A 283 9.86 19.82 -12.36
CA VAL A 283 11.09 20.62 -12.17
C VAL A 283 11.26 21.01 -10.72
N ASN A 284 10.20 21.45 -10.04
CA ASN A 284 10.25 21.80 -8.62
C ASN A 284 10.63 20.60 -7.75
N VAL A 285 9.99 19.43 -8.00
CA VAL A 285 10.30 18.17 -7.29
C VAL A 285 11.75 17.75 -7.50
N ILE A 286 12.25 17.81 -8.73
CA ILE A 286 13.64 17.49 -9.07
C ILE A 286 14.59 18.43 -8.32
N LYS A 287 14.39 19.75 -8.44
CA LYS A 287 15.28 20.76 -7.82
C LYS A 287 15.31 20.61 -6.30
N GLU A 288 14.16 20.53 -5.64
CA GLU A 288 14.07 20.38 -4.19
C GLU A 288 14.75 19.09 -3.72
N SER A 289 14.54 17.99 -4.43
CA SER A 289 15.13 16.70 -4.09
C SER A 289 16.65 16.70 -4.23
N PHE A 290 17.20 17.26 -5.32
CA PHE A 290 18.63 17.31 -5.55
C PHE A 290 19.32 18.40 -4.72
N ALA A 291 18.61 19.45 -4.28
CA ALA A 291 19.15 20.46 -3.38
C ALA A 291 19.65 19.87 -2.05
N THR A 292 19.05 18.79 -1.56
CA THR A 292 19.54 18.10 -0.35
C THR A 292 20.93 17.52 -0.54
N VAL A 293 21.20 16.93 -1.72
CA VAL A 293 22.52 16.41 -2.07
C VAL A 293 23.52 17.55 -2.27
N ALA A 294 23.10 18.63 -2.94
CA ALA A 294 23.93 19.83 -3.08
C ALA A 294 24.35 20.39 -1.72
N ASN A 295 23.42 20.50 -0.78
CA ASN A 295 23.72 20.99 0.57
C ASN A 295 24.65 20.06 1.35
N GLU A 296 24.42 18.74 1.26
CA GLU A 296 25.23 17.73 1.95
C GLU A 296 26.70 17.74 1.49
N PHE A 297 26.93 17.92 0.17
CA PHE A 297 28.29 17.87 -0.42
C PHE A 297 28.88 19.27 -0.72
N GLY A 298 28.22 20.35 -0.32
CA GLY A 298 28.71 21.71 -0.52
C GLY A 298 28.70 22.17 -1.97
N PHE A 299 27.80 21.65 -2.81
CA PHE A 299 27.66 22.10 -4.19
C PHE A 299 26.90 23.42 -4.26
N THR A 300 27.33 24.27 -5.15
CA THR A 300 26.74 25.62 -5.37
C THR A 300 26.59 25.87 -6.87
N PRO A 301 25.76 26.83 -7.29
CA PRO A 301 25.69 27.23 -8.69
C PRO A 301 27.04 27.68 -9.28
N THR A 302 28.00 28.10 -8.43
CA THR A 302 29.34 28.53 -8.85
C THR A 302 30.29 27.36 -9.07
N ASN A 303 30.32 26.38 -8.14
CA ASN A 303 31.29 25.27 -8.23
C ASN A 303 30.74 24.04 -8.96
N ALA A 304 29.41 23.91 -9.11
CA ALA A 304 28.76 22.79 -9.80
C ALA A 304 27.56 23.28 -10.64
N PRO A 305 27.73 24.23 -11.59
CA PRO A 305 26.59 24.81 -12.33
C PRO A 305 25.80 23.77 -13.12
N GLY A 306 26.46 22.68 -13.56
CA GLY A 306 25.83 21.55 -14.28
C GLY A 306 25.10 20.54 -13.38
N PHE A 307 25.18 20.67 -12.04
CA PHE A 307 24.50 19.76 -11.14
C PHE A 307 22.97 19.90 -11.25
N THR A 308 22.23 18.81 -11.16
CA THR A 308 20.78 18.75 -11.47
C THR A 308 19.96 19.79 -10.69
N ALA A 309 20.28 20.04 -9.41
CA ALA A 309 19.58 21.06 -8.60
C ALA A 309 19.63 22.47 -9.21
N PHE A 310 20.69 22.80 -9.94
CA PHE A 310 20.92 24.13 -10.50
C PHE A 310 20.65 24.19 -12.00
N SER A 311 20.97 23.11 -12.74
CA SER A 311 20.88 23.04 -14.20
C SER A 311 19.53 22.62 -14.74
N MET A 312 18.62 22.09 -13.91
CA MET A 312 17.29 21.67 -14.38
C MET A 312 16.39 22.89 -14.55
N THR A 313 15.80 23.02 -15.71
CA THR A 313 14.84 24.10 -16.08
C THR A 313 13.63 23.48 -16.76
N GLU A 314 12.52 24.20 -16.81
CA GLU A 314 11.32 23.74 -17.54
C GLU A 314 11.62 23.53 -19.02
N GLU A 315 12.38 24.43 -19.66
CA GLU A 315 12.80 24.31 -21.04
C GLU A 315 13.62 23.03 -21.27
N LYS A 316 14.60 22.75 -20.39
CA LYS A 316 15.43 21.55 -20.47
C LYS A 316 14.59 20.28 -20.30
N LEU A 317 13.70 20.22 -19.30
CA LEU A 317 12.86 19.05 -19.07
C LEU A 317 11.86 18.85 -20.21
N LYS A 318 11.30 19.94 -20.75
CA LYS A 318 10.43 19.92 -21.92
C LYS A 318 11.16 19.40 -23.17
N ASN A 319 12.40 19.86 -23.41
CA ASN A 319 13.22 19.37 -24.52
C ASN A 319 13.51 17.86 -24.37
N GLN A 320 13.84 17.41 -23.17
CA GLN A 320 14.04 15.99 -22.91
C GLN A 320 12.79 15.14 -23.14
N LEU A 321 11.59 15.69 -22.88
CA LEU A 321 10.33 15.01 -23.13
C LEU A 321 9.99 14.95 -24.62
N LEU A 322 10.09 16.07 -25.33
CA LEU A 322 9.57 16.22 -26.70
C LEU A 322 10.59 15.88 -27.79
N GLU A 323 11.84 16.31 -27.61
CA GLU A 323 12.89 16.15 -28.63
C GLU A 323 13.76 14.90 -28.38
N GLU A 324 14.13 14.66 -27.12
CA GLU A 324 14.91 13.45 -26.76
C GLU A 324 14.01 12.23 -26.54
N HIS A 325 12.68 12.40 -26.55
CA HIS A 325 11.67 11.34 -26.38
C HIS A 325 11.89 10.49 -25.13
N ARG A 326 12.40 11.08 -24.05
CA ARG A 326 12.58 10.37 -22.78
C ARG A 326 11.22 9.97 -22.22
N LEU A 327 11.13 8.76 -21.69
CA LEU A 327 9.96 8.34 -20.96
C LEU A 327 10.04 8.89 -19.54
N MET A 328 9.07 9.67 -19.15
CA MET A 328 9.05 10.36 -17.86
C MET A 328 7.83 9.97 -17.07
N PHE A 329 8.05 9.68 -15.77
CA PHE A 329 7.01 9.22 -14.87
C PHE A 329 7.11 9.95 -13.53
N ALA A 330 5.96 10.23 -12.95
CA ALA A 330 5.85 10.83 -11.63
C ALA A 330 4.98 9.98 -10.71
N PHE A 331 5.36 9.96 -9.43
CA PHE A 331 4.58 9.37 -8.37
C PHE A 331 3.63 10.42 -7.79
N TYR A 332 2.34 10.12 -7.80
CA TYR A 332 1.28 10.99 -7.30
C TYR A 332 0.72 10.49 -5.99
N GLU A 333 0.47 11.42 -5.08
CA GLU A 333 -0.43 11.24 -3.95
C GLU A 333 -1.55 12.26 -4.10
N GLN A 334 -2.75 11.79 -4.38
CA GLN A 334 -3.86 12.62 -4.87
C GLN A 334 -3.47 13.32 -6.18
N GLU A 335 -3.35 14.66 -6.18
CA GLU A 335 -2.96 15.46 -7.35
C GLU A 335 -1.51 15.97 -7.27
N ASN A 336 -0.80 15.74 -6.15
CA ASN A 336 0.55 16.26 -5.93
C ASN A 336 1.61 15.28 -6.42
N ILE A 337 2.63 15.77 -7.10
CA ILE A 337 3.81 15.01 -7.49
C ILE A 337 4.79 14.95 -6.32
N LEU A 338 5.09 13.73 -5.85
CA LEU A 338 6.01 13.49 -4.73
C LEU A 338 7.35 12.91 -5.13
N GLY A 339 7.46 12.41 -6.35
CA GLY A 339 8.69 11.83 -6.87
C GLY A 339 8.64 11.72 -8.38
N PHE A 340 9.80 11.56 -8.99
CA PHE A 340 9.97 11.59 -10.44
C PHE A 340 11.11 10.67 -10.87
N TYR A 341 11.03 10.14 -12.09
CA TYR A 341 12.15 9.58 -12.82
C TYR A 341 11.96 9.70 -14.32
N SER A 342 13.05 9.59 -15.08
CA SER A 342 13.00 9.46 -16.53
C SER A 342 13.90 8.34 -17.05
N LEU A 343 13.51 7.72 -18.17
CA LEU A 343 14.30 6.75 -18.92
C LEU A 343 14.68 7.33 -20.27
N ALA A 344 15.96 7.36 -20.55
CA ALA A 344 16.50 7.62 -21.88
C ALA A 344 16.83 6.27 -22.53
N LEU A 345 16.19 5.95 -23.66
CA LEU A 345 16.56 4.77 -24.45
C LEU A 345 17.87 5.00 -25.16
N GLN A 346 18.73 4.01 -25.14
CA GLN A 346 20.04 4.00 -25.76
C GLN A 346 20.10 2.90 -26.83
N ASP A 347 21.14 2.92 -27.64
CA ASP A 347 21.40 1.86 -28.60
C ASP A 347 21.62 0.50 -27.89
N ASN A 348 21.55 -0.59 -28.66
CA ASN A 348 21.77 -1.96 -28.16
C ASN A 348 20.79 -2.46 -27.08
N ASN A 349 19.55 -1.98 -27.09
CA ASN A 349 18.53 -2.34 -26.11
C ASN A 349 18.97 -2.01 -24.67
N GLU A 350 19.59 -0.87 -24.49
CA GLU A 350 19.94 -0.33 -23.17
C GLU A 350 19.09 0.88 -22.83
N CYS A 351 18.97 1.20 -21.57
CA CYS A 351 18.37 2.46 -21.11
C CYS A 351 19.21 3.09 -19.99
N GLU A 352 19.06 4.38 -19.85
CA GLU A 352 19.62 5.13 -18.74
C GLU A 352 18.51 5.69 -17.85
N LEU A 353 18.57 5.37 -16.56
CA LEU A 353 17.67 5.93 -15.56
C LEU A 353 18.23 7.27 -15.08
N ASN A 354 17.46 8.31 -15.30
CA ASN A 354 17.84 9.67 -14.97
C ASN A 354 16.87 10.30 -13.95
N ASN A 355 17.42 11.19 -13.11
CA ASN A 355 16.67 12.05 -12.21
C ASN A 355 15.68 11.32 -11.26
N LEU A 356 15.97 10.06 -10.90
CA LEU A 356 15.18 9.38 -9.88
C LEU A 356 15.27 10.15 -8.57
N CYS A 357 14.15 10.71 -8.14
CA CYS A 357 14.11 11.57 -6.96
C CYS A 357 12.77 11.49 -6.23
N VAL A 358 12.80 11.84 -4.95
CA VAL A 358 11.64 11.89 -4.05
C VAL A 358 11.78 13.12 -3.17
N LEU A 359 10.69 13.90 -3.03
CA LEU A 359 10.66 15.07 -2.14
C LEU A 359 11.18 14.72 -0.74
N PRO A 360 12.03 15.56 -0.13
CA PRO A 360 12.63 15.29 1.17
C PRO A 360 11.62 14.98 2.27
N SER A 361 10.48 15.68 2.27
CA SER A 361 9.40 15.55 3.26
C SER A 361 8.72 14.17 3.28
N VAL A 362 8.85 13.39 2.21
CA VAL A 362 8.18 12.08 2.06
C VAL A 362 9.16 10.93 1.81
N ARG A 363 10.45 11.16 2.00
CA ARG A 363 11.46 10.07 1.99
C ARG A 363 11.19 9.04 3.07
N HIS A 364 11.78 7.85 2.93
CA HIS A 364 11.60 6.70 3.83
C HIS A 364 10.18 6.11 3.84
N LYS A 365 9.28 6.58 2.96
CA LYS A 365 7.94 5.99 2.72
C LYS A 365 7.92 5.01 1.54
N ASN A 366 9.05 4.44 1.15
CA ASN A 366 9.21 3.51 0.04
C ASN A 366 8.90 4.06 -1.37
N ILE A 367 8.64 5.36 -1.55
CA ILE A 367 8.32 5.96 -2.86
C ILE A 367 9.48 5.76 -3.85
N GLY A 368 10.73 5.98 -3.43
CA GLY A 368 11.91 5.76 -4.28
C GLY A 368 12.03 4.31 -4.76
N LYS A 369 11.73 3.34 -3.88
CA LYS A 369 11.67 1.93 -4.24
C LYS A 369 10.60 1.65 -5.30
N LYS A 370 9.38 2.16 -5.11
CA LYS A 370 8.28 1.99 -6.06
C LYS A 370 8.62 2.57 -7.44
N LEU A 371 9.19 3.77 -7.47
CA LEU A 371 9.64 4.40 -8.72
C LEU A 371 10.72 3.56 -9.42
N LEU A 372 11.70 3.03 -8.67
CA LEU A 372 12.77 2.21 -9.23
C LEU A 372 12.24 0.86 -9.75
N GLU A 373 11.34 0.21 -9.01
CA GLU A 373 10.71 -1.05 -9.46
C GLU A 373 9.84 -0.83 -10.71
N HIS A 374 9.11 0.29 -10.77
CA HIS A 374 8.35 0.69 -11.96
C HIS A 374 9.30 0.97 -13.15
N ALA A 375 10.45 1.62 -12.92
CA ALA A 375 11.45 1.84 -13.96
C ALA A 375 12.01 0.51 -14.50
N PHE A 376 12.25 -0.49 -13.64
CA PHE A 376 12.65 -1.82 -14.07
C PHE A 376 11.59 -2.51 -14.93
N GLN A 377 10.33 -2.40 -14.54
CA GLN A 377 9.22 -2.96 -15.29
C GLN A 377 9.09 -2.28 -16.66
N SER A 378 9.14 -0.95 -16.69
CA SER A 378 9.10 -0.17 -17.94
C SER A 378 10.26 -0.51 -18.88
N ALA A 379 11.48 -0.67 -18.35
CA ALA A 379 12.64 -1.08 -19.15
C ALA A 379 12.45 -2.47 -19.76
N LYS A 380 11.92 -3.43 -19.01
CA LYS A 380 11.64 -4.80 -19.52
C LYS A 380 10.56 -4.78 -20.61
N GLU A 381 9.48 -4.02 -20.44
CA GLU A 381 8.43 -3.86 -21.44
C GLU A 381 8.95 -3.26 -22.76
N LEU A 382 10.02 -2.46 -22.68
CA LEU A 382 10.74 -1.90 -23.82
C LEU A 382 11.83 -2.82 -24.37
N ASN A 383 11.93 -4.05 -23.86
CA ASN A 383 12.96 -5.04 -24.22
C ASN A 383 14.39 -4.56 -23.94
N CYS A 384 14.59 -3.69 -22.96
CA CYS A 384 15.94 -3.33 -22.52
C CYS A 384 16.58 -4.52 -21.80
N THR A 385 17.84 -4.78 -22.10
CA THR A 385 18.64 -5.83 -21.47
C THR A 385 19.51 -5.31 -20.34
N LYS A 386 19.69 -3.98 -20.28
CA LYS A 386 20.54 -3.31 -19.31
C LYS A 386 20.01 -1.91 -18.99
N MET A 387 20.14 -1.53 -17.71
CA MET A 387 19.87 -0.17 -17.20
C MET A 387 21.17 0.43 -16.63
N ASN A 388 21.52 1.61 -17.10
CA ASN A 388 22.67 2.38 -16.66
C ASN A 388 22.21 3.52 -15.74
N ILE A 389 23.04 3.90 -14.75
CA ILE A 389 22.84 5.07 -13.90
C ILE A 389 24.17 5.77 -13.61
N GLY A 390 24.09 7.10 -13.45
CA GLY A 390 25.16 7.93 -12.92
C GLY A 390 24.85 8.42 -11.50
N ILE A 391 25.84 8.40 -10.62
CA ILE A 391 25.71 8.85 -9.22
C ILE A 391 26.85 9.80 -8.85
N VAL A 392 26.67 10.57 -7.78
CA VAL A 392 27.77 11.20 -7.06
C VAL A 392 28.49 10.11 -6.28
N GLU A 393 29.73 9.76 -6.65
CA GLU A 393 30.49 8.63 -6.10
C GLU A 393 30.71 8.76 -4.59
N GLU A 394 30.82 9.99 -4.09
CA GLU A 394 30.98 10.30 -2.68
C GLU A 394 29.72 9.95 -1.86
N ASN A 395 28.54 9.86 -2.51
CA ASN A 395 27.28 9.47 -1.85
C ASN A 395 27.19 7.95 -1.66
N LYS A 396 27.92 7.44 -0.66
CA LYS A 396 27.97 6.00 -0.37
C LYS A 396 26.62 5.41 0.05
N ILE A 397 25.76 6.21 0.70
CA ILE A 397 24.40 5.77 1.09
C ILE A 397 23.57 5.46 -0.15
N LEU A 398 23.58 6.36 -1.12
CA LEU A 398 22.84 6.17 -2.37
C LEU A 398 23.41 5.01 -3.20
N ARG A 399 24.74 4.90 -3.26
CA ARG A 399 25.41 3.77 -3.93
C ARG A 399 24.99 2.43 -3.32
N ASN A 400 25.09 2.26 -2.01
CA ASN A 400 24.69 1.04 -1.30
C ASN A 400 23.21 0.72 -1.52
N TRP A 401 22.37 1.77 -1.58
CA TRP A 401 20.94 1.60 -1.88
C TRP A 401 20.74 1.00 -3.28
N TYR A 402 21.37 1.51 -4.32
CA TYR A 402 21.28 0.93 -5.67
C TYR A 402 21.88 -0.49 -5.72
N GLU A 403 22.99 -0.75 -5.05
CA GLU A 403 23.59 -2.10 -4.95
C GLU A 403 22.60 -3.10 -4.34
N SER A 404 21.79 -2.68 -3.35
CA SER A 404 20.75 -3.53 -2.75
C SER A 404 19.63 -3.94 -3.74
N PHE A 405 19.48 -3.22 -4.85
CA PHE A 405 18.59 -3.54 -5.98
C PHE A 405 19.29 -4.26 -7.13
N GLY A 406 20.53 -4.66 -6.94
CA GLY A 406 21.28 -5.45 -7.91
C GLY A 406 21.99 -4.64 -8.99
N PHE A 407 22.22 -3.34 -8.77
CA PHE A 407 23.17 -2.58 -9.58
C PHE A 407 24.61 -2.95 -9.23
N ILE A 408 25.46 -3.00 -10.24
CA ILE A 408 26.88 -3.29 -10.11
C ILE A 408 27.67 -2.04 -10.47
N HIS A 409 28.57 -1.63 -9.59
CA HIS A 409 29.46 -0.50 -9.85
C HIS A 409 30.50 -0.85 -10.93
N LYS A 410 30.66 0.03 -11.92
CA LYS A 410 31.51 -0.21 -13.10
C LYS A 410 32.78 0.61 -13.12
N GLY A 411 32.77 1.75 -12.46
CA GLY A 411 33.92 2.65 -12.45
C GLY A 411 33.52 4.09 -12.11
N THR A 412 34.50 4.94 -12.11
CA THR A 412 34.35 6.35 -11.79
C THR A 412 35.11 7.22 -12.79
N GLU A 413 34.62 8.44 -12.95
CA GLU A 413 35.28 9.46 -13.77
C GLU A 413 35.26 10.80 -13.06
N LYS A 414 36.38 11.49 -13.04
CA LYS A 414 36.55 12.82 -12.47
C LYS A 414 36.60 13.84 -13.60
N PHE A 415 35.65 14.75 -13.61
CA PHE A 415 35.63 15.87 -14.56
C PHE A 415 36.13 17.15 -13.88
N ASP A 416 36.94 17.94 -14.57
CA ASP A 416 37.49 19.18 -14.01
C ASP A 416 36.42 20.24 -13.68
N PHE A 417 35.27 20.16 -14.34
CA PHE A 417 34.13 21.07 -14.15
C PHE A 417 33.17 20.62 -13.04
N PHE A 418 33.41 19.45 -12.42
CA PHE A 418 32.61 19.01 -11.28
C PHE A 418 33.45 18.92 -10.00
N PRO A 419 32.95 19.38 -8.86
CA PRO A 419 33.64 19.23 -7.57
C PRO A 419 33.58 17.80 -7.03
N PHE A 420 32.79 16.91 -7.62
CA PHE A 420 32.59 15.50 -7.24
C PHE A 420 33.08 14.54 -8.33
N THR A 421 33.20 13.28 -7.99
CA THR A 421 33.50 12.18 -8.91
C THR A 421 32.19 11.56 -9.40
N CYS A 422 32.04 11.36 -10.71
CA CYS A 422 30.92 10.61 -11.28
C CYS A 422 31.16 9.11 -11.10
N GLY A 423 30.25 8.42 -10.45
CA GLY A 423 30.21 6.96 -10.37
C GLY A 423 29.22 6.40 -11.35
N TYR A 424 29.56 5.30 -12.02
CA TYR A 424 28.70 4.64 -12.98
C TYR A 424 28.31 3.26 -12.49
N MET A 425 27.02 2.93 -12.59
CA MET A 425 26.51 1.63 -12.20
C MET A 425 25.61 1.07 -13.29
N GLU A 426 25.54 -0.25 -13.38
CA GLU A 426 24.64 -0.93 -14.33
C GLU A 426 23.87 -2.06 -13.65
N LYS A 427 22.68 -2.35 -14.19
CA LYS A 427 21.87 -3.52 -13.83
C LYS A 427 21.48 -4.27 -15.10
N LEU A 428 21.73 -5.58 -15.13
CA LEU A 428 21.25 -6.50 -16.17
C LEU A 428 19.84 -7.01 -15.81
N PHE A 429 19.02 -7.26 -16.83
CA PHE A 429 17.64 -7.76 -16.70
C PHE A 429 17.50 -9.21 -17.10
#